data_2524a0e61eba9125c2f2f22cd1ce08b1
#
_entry.id   2524a0e61eba9125c2f2f22cd1ce08b1
#
_cell.length_a   1.000
_cell.length_b   1.000
_cell.length_c   1.000
_cell.angle_alpha   90.00
_cell.angle_beta   90.00
_cell.angle_gamma   90.00
#
_symmetry.space_group_name_H-M   'P 1'
#
loop_
_entity.id
_entity.type
_entity.pdbx_description
1 polymer ?
#
loop_
_entity_poly.entity_id
_entity_poly.type
_entity_poly.pdbx_seq_one_letter_code
_entity_poly.pdbx_strand_id
1 'polypeptide(L)'
;MGLFSDIWASVKSKSENTDVSGYTALFNAQATLGMKNAALESCVSYLARLISKGKFVFKNESSITDSDFNYALNVKPNPNQTASEFKVAMVKKLLNGELLVIRDNDKFYVADSFVTNYSLDGNTY
;
A
#
# COMPACT_ATOMS: atom_id res chain seq x y z
N MET A 1 17.90 -19.38 18.62
CA MET A 1 16.44 -19.31 18.39
C MET A 1 15.71 -20.52 18.96
N GLY A 2 15.93 -20.82 20.25
CA GLY A 2 15.41 -22.00 20.89
C GLY A 2 13.88 -22.08 20.94
N LEU A 3 13.19 -20.94 21.14
CA LEU A 3 11.75 -20.93 21.34
C LEU A 3 10.97 -21.39 20.10
N PHE A 4 11.34 -20.92 18.92
CA PHE A 4 10.66 -21.29 17.66
C PHE A 4 10.98 -22.72 17.24
N SER A 5 12.22 -23.18 17.44
CA SER A 5 12.60 -24.57 17.15
C SER A 5 11.93 -25.55 18.11
N ASP A 6 11.75 -25.19 19.37
CA ASP A 6 11.06 -26.02 20.38
C ASP A 6 9.55 -26.10 20.08
N ILE A 7 8.92 -25.00 19.71
CA ILE A 7 7.52 -24.99 19.27
C ILE A 7 7.36 -25.81 17.99
N TRP A 8 8.24 -25.67 17.05
CA TRP A 8 8.21 -26.40 15.80
C TRP A 8 8.41 -27.91 16.01
N ALA A 9 9.37 -28.28 16.85
CA ALA A 9 9.60 -29.68 17.22
C ALA A 9 8.41 -30.28 17.97
N SER A 10 7.78 -29.51 18.87
CA SER A 10 6.56 -29.93 19.58
C SER A 10 5.38 -30.14 18.65
N VAL A 11 5.21 -29.24 17.67
CA VAL A 11 4.17 -29.36 16.63
C VAL A 11 4.44 -30.57 15.73
N LYS A 12 5.68 -30.81 15.35
CA LYS A 12 6.07 -31.92 14.49
C LYS A 12 5.88 -33.27 15.19
N SER A 13 6.17 -33.35 16.49
CA SER A 13 5.97 -34.59 17.26
C SER A 13 4.49 -34.94 17.45
N LYS A 14 3.61 -33.96 17.48
CA LYS A 14 2.15 -34.14 17.55
C LYS A 14 1.51 -34.47 16.20
N SER A 15 2.18 -34.22 15.10
CA SER A 15 1.65 -34.46 13.75
C SER A 15 1.58 -35.94 13.36
N GLU A 16 2.18 -36.83 14.14
CA GLU A 16 2.07 -38.27 13.94
C GLU A 16 0.70 -38.86 14.32
N ASN A 17 -0.13 -38.09 15.05
CA ASN A 17 -1.52 -38.44 15.34
C ASN A 17 -2.50 -37.59 14.49
N THR A 18 -2.75 -38.06 13.42
CA THR A 18 -3.62 -38.00 12.24
C THR A 18 -4.65 -36.88 12.02
N ASP A 19 -5.30 -36.30 13.00
CA ASP A 19 -6.39 -35.33 12.72
C ASP A 19 -6.05 -33.86 13.05
N VAL A 20 -5.00 -33.63 13.83
CA VAL A 20 -4.57 -32.29 14.25
C VAL A 20 -3.57 -31.66 13.28
N SER A 21 -2.94 -32.46 12.43
CA SER A 21 -1.85 -32.00 11.54
C SER A 21 -2.32 -31.00 10.48
N GLY A 22 -3.51 -31.20 9.94
CA GLY A 22 -4.10 -30.29 8.95
C GLY A 22 -4.44 -28.91 9.54
N TYR A 23 -5.04 -28.87 10.71
CA TYR A 23 -5.34 -27.64 11.42
C TYR A 23 -4.09 -26.87 11.85
N THR A 24 -3.08 -27.60 12.32
CA THR A 24 -1.81 -27.00 12.74
C THR A 24 -1.05 -26.40 11.55
N ALA A 25 -1.03 -27.10 10.41
CA ALA A 25 -0.42 -26.59 9.19
C ALA A 25 -1.12 -25.33 8.67
N LEU A 26 -2.45 -25.30 8.70
CA LEU A 26 -3.24 -24.10 8.34
C LEU A 26 -2.98 -22.95 9.29
N PHE A 27 -2.97 -23.21 10.60
CA PHE A 27 -2.72 -22.18 11.60
C PHE A 27 -1.32 -21.58 11.45
N ASN A 28 -0.30 -22.40 11.24
CA ASN A 28 1.07 -21.94 11.00
C ASN A 28 1.20 -21.18 9.69
N ALA A 29 0.51 -21.59 8.64
CA ALA A 29 0.48 -20.87 7.38
C ALA A 29 -0.16 -19.48 7.53
N GLN A 30 -1.27 -19.37 8.26
CA GLN A 30 -1.92 -18.09 8.56
C GLN A 30 -1.03 -17.19 9.43
N ALA A 31 -0.40 -17.73 10.46
CA ALA A 31 0.52 -16.97 11.30
C ALA A 31 1.72 -16.46 10.51
N THR A 32 2.29 -17.27 9.64
CA THR A 32 3.41 -16.87 8.76
C THR A 32 2.99 -15.79 7.76
N LEU A 33 1.82 -15.91 7.15
CA LEU A 33 1.26 -14.89 6.26
C LEU A 33 1.00 -13.59 7.01
N GLY A 34 0.46 -13.63 8.22
CA GLY A 34 0.25 -12.47 9.07
C GLY A 34 1.55 -11.74 9.39
N MET A 35 2.61 -12.47 9.73
CA MET A 35 3.93 -11.89 9.98
C MET A 35 4.54 -11.26 8.73
N LYS A 36 4.44 -11.92 7.58
CA LYS A 36 4.91 -11.37 6.30
C LYS A 36 4.16 -10.10 5.92
N ASN A 37 2.85 -10.08 6.10
CA ASN A 37 2.03 -8.91 5.83
C ASN A 37 2.37 -7.74 6.76
N ALA A 38 2.59 -7.98 8.04
CA ALA A 38 2.99 -6.95 9.00
C ALA A 38 4.36 -6.36 8.65
N ALA A 39 5.34 -7.18 8.28
CA ALA A 39 6.65 -6.74 7.85
C ALA A 39 6.57 -5.93 6.54
N LEU A 40 5.80 -6.40 5.57
CA LEU A 40 5.58 -5.69 4.31
C LEU A 40 4.91 -4.34 4.55
N GLU A 41 3.89 -4.29 5.40
CA GLU A 41 3.18 -3.06 5.74
C GLU A 41 4.10 -2.04 6.43
N SER A 42 5.00 -2.50 7.31
CA SER A 42 6.01 -1.66 7.93
C SER A 42 6.99 -1.08 6.91
N CYS A 43 7.45 -1.87 5.96
CA CYS A 43 8.31 -1.42 4.86
C CYS A 43 7.59 -0.40 3.95
N VAL A 44 6.36 -0.67 3.58
CA VAL A 44 5.53 0.23 2.77
C VAL A 44 5.31 1.56 3.48
N SER A 45 5.00 1.53 4.77
CA SER A 45 4.81 2.73 5.58
C SER A 45 6.09 3.57 5.69
N TYR A 46 7.24 2.92 5.86
CA TYR A 46 8.53 3.59 5.90
C TYR A 46 8.87 4.27 4.56
N LEU A 47 8.73 3.55 3.45
CA LEU A 47 8.95 4.09 2.11
C LEU A 47 7.99 5.24 1.79
N ALA A 48 6.72 5.09 2.15
CA ALA A 48 5.73 6.13 1.95
C ALA A 48 6.07 7.42 2.69
N ARG A 49 6.56 7.31 3.92
CA ARG A 49 7.03 8.47 4.70
C ARG A 49 8.27 9.13 4.09
N LEU A 50 9.21 8.34 3.59
CA LEU A 50 10.39 8.89 2.91
C LEU A 50 10.00 9.65 1.64
N ILE A 51 9.16 9.07 0.80
CA ILE A 51 8.71 9.67 -0.46
C ILE A 51 7.83 10.89 -0.21
N SER A 52 7.05 10.89 0.87
CA SER A 52 6.18 12.03 1.22
C SER A 52 6.94 13.31 1.54
N LYS A 53 8.22 13.23 1.85
CA LYS A 53 9.10 14.38 2.04
C LYS A 53 9.50 15.04 0.72
N GLY A 54 9.35 14.35 -0.39
CA GLY A 54 9.60 14.90 -1.72
C GLY A 54 8.56 15.93 -2.13
N LYS A 55 8.91 16.76 -3.09
CA LYS A 55 8.01 17.73 -3.70
C LYS A 55 7.64 17.30 -5.12
N PHE A 56 6.38 17.45 -5.47
CA PHE A 56 5.98 17.36 -6.87
C PHE A 56 6.43 18.61 -7.60
N VAL A 57 7.06 18.40 -8.73
CA VAL A 57 7.51 19.48 -9.61
C VAL A 57 6.86 19.29 -10.97
N PHE A 58 6.10 20.29 -11.39
CA PHE A 58 5.54 20.32 -12.73
C PHE A 58 6.51 21.03 -13.66
N LYS A 59 6.96 20.32 -14.66
CA LYS A 59 7.78 20.89 -15.74
C LYS A 59 6.98 20.87 -17.04
N ASN A 60 6.76 22.02 -17.60
CA ASN A 60 6.48 22.12 -19.02
C ASN A 60 7.81 22.33 -19.74
N GLU A 61 7.90 22.04 -21.05
CA GLU A 61 9.16 22.03 -21.82
C GLU A 61 10.07 23.26 -21.64
N SER A 62 9.55 24.38 -21.10
CA SER A 62 10.31 25.61 -20.93
C SER A 62 10.22 26.28 -19.55
N SER A 63 9.32 25.87 -18.65
CA SER A 63 9.19 26.51 -17.32
C SER A 63 8.39 25.67 -16.33
N ILE A 64 8.56 25.95 -15.03
CA ILE A 64 7.69 25.48 -13.99
C ILE A 64 6.39 26.26 -14.14
N THR A 65 5.37 25.61 -14.68
CA THR A 65 4.07 26.21 -14.88
C THR A 65 3.06 25.60 -13.95
N ASP A 66 2.24 26.45 -13.41
CA ASP A 66 1.06 26.17 -12.61
C ASP A 66 1.31 26.12 -11.10
N SER A 67 1.27 27.34 -10.52
CA SER A 67 1.31 27.54 -9.08
C SER A 67 0.16 26.85 -8.33
N ASP A 68 -1.01 26.71 -8.97
CA ASP A 68 -2.20 26.10 -8.36
C ASP A 68 -2.04 24.61 -8.17
N PHE A 69 -1.49 23.91 -9.16
CA PHE A 69 -1.15 22.49 -9.05
C PHE A 69 -0.05 22.25 -8.03
N ASN A 70 0.99 23.08 -8.03
CA ASN A 70 2.07 22.98 -7.06
C ASN A 70 1.55 23.16 -5.62
N TYR A 71 0.68 24.14 -5.41
CA TYR A 71 0.05 24.36 -4.12
C TYR A 71 -0.83 23.16 -3.71
N ALA A 72 -1.72 22.72 -4.61
CA ALA A 72 -2.63 21.62 -4.33
C ALA A 72 -1.88 20.33 -3.97
N LEU A 73 -0.84 19.98 -4.71
CA LEU A 73 -0.12 18.72 -4.47
C LEU A 73 0.95 18.80 -3.38
N ASN A 74 1.52 19.96 -3.11
CA ASN A 74 2.62 20.10 -2.16
C ASN A 74 2.22 20.75 -0.83
N VAL A 75 1.07 21.39 -0.74
CA VAL A 75 0.63 22.07 0.48
C VAL A 75 -0.70 21.51 0.98
N LYS A 76 -1.75 21.61 0.19
CA LYS A 76 -3.09 21.15 0.59
C LYS A 76 -3.87 20.58 -0.59
N PRO A 77 -3.83 19.27 -0.80
CA PRO A 77 -4.52 18.61 -1.91
C PRO A 77 -6.05 18.64 -1.77
N ASN A 78 -6.55 18.54 -0.54
CA ASN A 78 -7.99 18.59 -0.25
C ASN A 78 -8.22 19.08 1.19
N PRO A 79 -9.47 19.41 1.58
CA PRO A 79 -9.76 19.92 2.92
C PRO A 79 -9.47 18.95 4.05
N ASN A 80 -9.45 17.65 3.78
CA ASN A 80 -9.37 16.59 4.78
C ASN A 80 -7.96 16.08 5.05
N GLN A 81 -7.01 16.36 4.15
CA GLN A 81 -5.66 15.83 4.20
C GLN A 81 -4.61 16.92 3.98
N THR A 82 -3.48 16.76 4.65
CA THR A 82 -2.26 17.51 4.32
C THR A 82 -1.56 16.91 3.11
N ALA A 83 -0.66 17.65 2.50
CA ALA A 83 0.13 17.14 1.38
C ALA A 83 0.94 15.89 1.75
N SER A 84 1.47 15.84 2.96
CA SER A 84 2.21 14.68 3.46
C SER A 84 1.32 13.44 3.57
N GLU A 85 0.14 13.57 4.17
CA GLU A 85 -0.84 12.49 4.29
C GLU A 85 -1.31 11.97 2.93
N PHE A 86 -1.56 12.90 2.01
CA PHE A 86 -1.96 12.57 0.64
C PHE A 86 -0.86 11.77 -0.09
N LYS A 87 0.40 12.21 0.01
CA LYS A 87 1.54 11.50 -0.60
C LYS A 87 1.76 10.12 0.02
N VAL A 88 1.62 10.00 1.33
CA VAL A 88 1.68 8.69 2.02
C VAL A 88 0.58 7.77 1.51
N ALA A 89 -0.66 8.26 1.39
CA ALA A 89 -1.77 7.47 0.86
C ALA A 89 -1.53 7.03 -0.59
N MET A 90 -1.03 7.95 -1.44
CA MET A 90 -0.67 7.63 -2.83
C MET A 90 0.36 6.50 -2.91
N VAL A 91 1.44 6.63 -2.17
CA VAL A 91 2.55 5.64 -2.21
C VAL A 91 2.09 4.29 -1.68
N LYS A 92 1.32 4.26 -0.60
CA LYS A 92 0.75 3.01 -0.06
C LYS A 92 -0.14 2.31 -1.07
N LYS A 93 -1.03 3.03 -1.73
CA LYS A 93 -1.89 2.47 -2.79
C LYS A 93 -1.08 1.95 -3.97
N LEU A 94 -0.09 2.71 -4.41
CA LEU A 94 0.77 2.33 -5.53
C LEU A 94 1.57 1.07 -5.23
N LEU A 95 2.15 0.96 -4.03
CA LEU A 95 2.93 -0.22 -3.62
C LEU A 95 2.05 -1.45 -3.38
N ASN A 96 0.78 -1.26 -3.03
CA ASN A 96 -0.20 -2.34 -2.88
C ASN A 96 -0.82 -2.80 -4.21
N GLY A 97 -0.52 -2.14 -5.31
CA GLY A 97 -0.93 -2.55 -6.65
C GLY A 97 -1.37 -1.41 -7.55
N GLU A 98 -2.44 -0.72 -7.23
CA GLU A 98 -3.03 0.27 -8.10
C GLU A 98 -3.33 1.58 -7.37
N LEU A 99 -3.15 2.68 -8.07
CA LEU A 99 -3.43 4.02 -7.58
C LEU A 99 -4.33 4.75 -8.57
N LEU A 100 -5.42 5.29 -8.05
CA LEU A 100 -6.27 6.23 -8.77
C LEU A 100 -6.34 7.54 -8.00
N VAL A 101 -5.94 8.62 -8.65
CA VAL A 101 -6.07 9.97 -8.13
C VAL A 101 -7.19 10.69 -8.90
N ILE A 102 -8.16 11.19 -8.16
CA ILE A 102 -9.30 11.90 -8.71
C ILE A 102 -9.09 13.40 -8.52
N ARG A 103 -9.28 14.16 -9.59
CA ARG A 103 -9.29 15.60 -9.53
C ARG A 103 -10.74 16.11 -9.55
N ASP A 104 -11.08 16.92 -8.56
CA ASP A 104 -12.34 17.64 -8.49
C ASP A 104 -12.02 19.15 -8.36
N ASN A 105 -12.19 19.88 -9.44
CA ASN A 105 -11.76 21.29 -9.56
C ASN A 105 -10.26 21.43 -9.25
N ASP A 106 -9.91 22.09 -8.14
CA ASP A 106 -8.53 22.28 -7.69
C ASP A 106 -8.11 21.34 -6.58
N LYS A 107 -8.92 20.31 -6.31
CA LYS A 107 -8.69 19.34 -5.24
C LYS A 107 -8.36 17.98 -5.78
N PHE A 108 -7.48 17.26 -5.06
CA PHE A 108 -7.04 15.92 -5.41
C PHE A 108 -7.39 14.95 -4.30
N TYR A 109 -7.91 13.80 -4.68
CA TYR A 109 -8.30 12.72 -3.77
C TYR A 109 -7.70 11.40 -4.24
N VAL A 110 -7.27 10.57 -3.29
CA VAL A 110 -6.91 9.19 -3.57
C VAL A 110 -8.15 8.32 -3.40
N ALA A 111 -8.50 7.55 -4.43
CA ALA A 111 -9.62 6.63 -4.35
C ALA A 111 -9.30 5.44 -3.44
N ASP A 112 -10.22 5.10 -2.55
CA ASP A 112 -10.07 3.93 -1.68
C ASP A 112 -10.20 2.62 -2.44
N SER A 113 -11.13 2.57 -3.37
CA SER A 113 -11.35 1.43 -4.25
C SER A 113 -11.89 1.91 -5.60
N PHE A 114 -11.54 1.18 -6.64
CA PHE A 114 -12.04 1.42 -7.99
C PHE A 114 -12.02 0.13 -8.78
N VAL A 115 -12.78 0.08 -9.85
CA VAL A 115 -12.82 -1.04 -10.79
C VAL A 115 -12.44 -0.53 -12.17
N THR A 116 -11.49 -1.19 -12.79
CA THR A 116 -11.07 -0.89 -14.15
C THR A 116 -11.83 -1.79 -15.12
N ASN A 117 -12.61 -1.20 -15.98
CA ASN A 117 -13.30 -1.90 -17.04
C ASN A 117 -12.57 -1.68 -18.37
N TYR A 118 -12.34 -2.75 -19.09
CA TYR A 118 -11.74 -2.71 -20.41
C TYR A 118 -12.85 -2.87 -21.47
N SER A 119 -12.91 -1.93 -22.38
CA SER A 119 -13.77 -2.04 -23.55
C SER A 119 -13.11 -2.94 -24.60
N LEU A 120 -13.92 -3.60 -25.43
CA LEU A 120 -13.45 -4.37 -26.58
C LEU A 120 -12.70 -3.49 -27.61
N ASP A 121 -12.92 -2.18 -27.58
CA ASP A 121 -12.27 -1.20 -28.44
C ASP A 121 -10.86 -0.80 -27.95
N GLY A 122 -10.36 -1.41 -26.88
CA GLY A 122 -9.06 -1.11 -26.30
C GLY A 122 -9.01 0.15 -25.44
N ASN A 123 -10.13 0.85 -25.27
CA ASN A 123 -10.22 1.99 -24.37
C ASN A 123 -10.50 1.54 -22.93
N THR A 124 -9.79 2.14 -21.99
CA THR A 124 -9.98 1.90 -20.56
C THR A 124 -10.91 2.96 -19.96
N TYR A 125 -11.88 2.52 -19.22
CA TYR A 125 -12.83 3.40 -18.54
C TYR A 125 -12.65 3.34 -17.03
#